data_aa7fd6429361214e70ed0bd396e7ecd3
#
_entry.id   aa7fd6429361214e70ed0bd396e7ecd3
#
_cell.length_a   1.000
_cell.length_b   1.000
_cell.length_c   1.000
_cell.angle_alpha   90.00
_cell.angle_beta   90.00
_cell.angle_gamma   90.00
#
_symmetry.space_group_name_H-M   'P 1'
#
loop_
_entity.id
_entity.type
_entity.pdbx_description
1 polymer ?
#
loop_
_entity_poly.entity_id
_entity_poly.type
_entity_poly.pdbx_seq_one_letter_code
_entity_poly.pdbx_strand_id
1 'polypeptide(L)'
;MELCYAKRSQSKEIARLIMSAMSEDCCRWFAGPDHTLADFERMMTTLVEREDSQYSYKNTLVALTEDQVLAGILVSYDGADLLPLRRAFIEEAKIFLQRDFSDMDEETQAGELYLDSLAVLPAYRGQGIATRLLKESVKRAQACGLPAVGLLVDCGNPNAEKLYTNVGFRFVNDAMWGGHPMRHLQYPVTNH
;
A
#
# COMPACT_ATOMS: atom_id res chain seq x y z
N MET A 1 -9.34 19.11 -4.98
CA MET A 1 -8.72 17.82 -4.57
C MET A 1 -9.14 17.50 -3.14
N GLU A 2 -9.95 16.48 -2.97
CA GLU A 2 -10.47 15.98 -1.71
C GLU A 2 -9.72 14.70 -1.29
N LEU A 3 -9.48 14.51 0.01
CA LEU A 3 -8.96 13.27 0.57
C LEU A 3 -10.07 12.62 1.43
N CYS A 4 -10.41 11.38 1.13
CA CYS A 4 -11.41 10.64 1.88
C CYS A 4 -11.11 9.13 1.86
N TYR A 5 -11.84 8.36 2.66
CA TYR A 5 -11.77 6.89 2.57
C TYR A 5 -12.43 6.41 1.28
N ALA A 6 -11.87 5.36 0.72
CA ALA A 6 -12.37 4.73 -0.49
C ALA A 6 -13.78 4.13 -0.29
N LYS A 7 -14.49 4.01 -1.41
CA LYS A 7 -15.76 3.28 -1.49
C LYS A 7 -15.52 1.95 -2.21
N ARG A 8 -16.30 0.93 -1.85
CA ARG A 8 -16.24 -0.38 -2.50
C ARG A 8 -16.42 -0.30 -4.02
N SER A 9 -17.22 0.65 -4.52
CA SER A 9 -17.41 0.87 -5.96
C SER A 9 -16.16 1.31 -6.72
N GLN A 10 -15.09 1.73 -6.03
CA GLN A 10 -13.81 2.16 -6.61
C GLN A 10 -12.77 1.04 -6.65
N SER A 11 -13.14 -0.20 -6.28
CA SER A 11 -12.20 -1.31 -6.06
C SER A 11 -11.32 -1.61 -7.28
N LYS A 12 -11.87 -1.58 -8.48
CA LYS A 12 -11.12 -1.85 -9.71
C LYS A 12 -10.05 -0.78 -9.98
N GLU A 13 -10.38 0.50 -9.78
CA GLU A 13 -9.45 1.61 -9.98
C GLU A 13 -8.35 1.59 -8.92
N ILE A 14 -8.72 1.28 -7.67
CA ILE A 14 -7.77 1.12 -6.56
C ILE A 14 -6.82 -0.05 -6.84
N ALA A 15 -7.33 -1.21 -7.26
CA ALA A 15 -6.50 -2.37 -7.60
C ALA A 15 -5.44 -2.03 -8.67
N ARG A 16 -5.82 -1.29 -9.71
CA ARG A 16 -4.89 -0.82 -10.75
C ARG A 16 -3.83 0.12 -10.21
N LEU A 17 -4.19 1.00 -9.29
CA LEU A 17 -3.23 1.91 -8.66
C LEU A 17 -2.29 1.15 -7.70
N ILE A 18 -2.77 0.16 -6.96
CA ILE A 18 -1.91 -0.73 -6.16
C ILE A 18 -0.91 -1.44 -7.08
N MET A 19 -1.38 -2.05 -8.18
CA MET A 19 -0.50 -2.69 -9.17
C MET A 19 0.51 -1.72 -9.79
N SER A 20 0.16 -0.44 -9.94
CA SER A 20 1.09 0.58 -10.43
C SER A 20 2.13 1.02 -9.40
N ALA A 21 1.86 0.84 -8.11
CA ALA A 21 2.84 1.03 -7.04
C ALA A 21 3.83 -0.13 -6.97
N MET A 22 3.37 -1.34 -7.28
CA MET A 22 4.22 -2.50 -7.54
C MET A 22 4.87 -2.34 -8.91
N SER A 23 6.05 -2.91 -9.15
CA SER A 23 6.57 -2.98 -10.52
C SER A 23 5.76 -3.98 -11.36
N GLU A 24 5.78 -3.82 -12.70
CA GLU A 24 5.14 -4.81 -13.59
C GLU A 24 5.76 -6.20 -13.38
N ASP A 25 7.08 -6.28 -13.18
CA ASP A 25 7.78 -7.55 -12.91
C ASP A 25 7.29 -8.19 -11.60
N CYS A 26 7.05 -7.40 -10.57
CA CYS A 26 6.47 -7.88 -9.31
C CYS A 26 5.05 -8.44 -9.53
N CYS A 27 4.20 -7.72 -10.27
CA CYS A 27 2.86 -8.20 -10.61
C CYS A 27 2.90 -9.50 -11.44
N ARG A 28 3.82 -9.62 -12.40
CA ARG A 28 4.03 -10.85 -13.18
C ARG A 28 4.54 -12.00 -12.33
N TRP A 29 5.43 -11.71 -11.38
CA TRP A 29 5.91 -12.71 -10.44
C TRP A 29 4.77 -13.29 -9.59
N PHE A 30 3.87 -12.42 -9.09
CA PHE A 30 2.69 -12.87 -8.35
C PHE A 30 1.71 -13.66 -9.24
N ALA A 31 1.45 -13.20 -10.45
CA ALA A 31 0.58 -13.91 -11.40
C ALA A 31 1.12 -15.31 -11.73
N GLY A 32 2.44 -15.43 -11.89
CA GLY A 32 3.08 -16.68 -12.28
C GLY A 32 2.99 -16.93 -13.80
N PRO A 33 3.61 -18.03 -14.29
CA PRO A 33 3.73 -18.27 -15.71
C PRO A 33 2.41 -18.65 -16.41
N ASP A 34 1.44 -19.15 -15.64
CA ASP A 34 0.19 -19.69 -16.18
C ASP A 34 -0.96 -18.69 -16.17
N HIS A 35 -0.72 -17.46 -15.63
CA HIS A 35 -1.74 -16.44 -15.49
C HIS A 35 -1.26 -15.09 -16.03
N THR A 36 -2.23 -14.25 -16.39
CA THR A 36 -2.00 -12.93 -16.96
C THR A 36 -2.05 -11.84 -15.90
N LEU A 37 -1.58 -10.63 -16.25
CA LEU A 37 -1.80 -9.44 -15.41
C LEU A 37 -3.29 -9.12 -15.21
N ALA A 38 -4.15 -9.50 -16.18
CA ALA A 38 -5.60 -9.33 -16.03
C ALA A 38 -6.19 -10.29 -14.99
N ASP A 39 -5.63 -11.49 -14.83
CA ASP A 39 -6.02 -12.43 -13.78
C ASP A 39 -5.61 -11.87 -12.41
N PHE A 40 -4.40 -11.33 -12.31
CA PHE A 40 -3.92 -10.66 -11.10
C PHE A 40 -4.76 -9.41 -10.76
N GLU A 41 -5.14 -8.58 -11.76
CA GLU A 41 -6.02 -7.42 -11.55
C GLU A 41 -7.39 -7.87 -10.99
N ARG A 42 -7.96 -8.97 -11.49
CA ARG A 42 -9.22 -9.51 -10.96
C ARG A 42 -9.09 -9.94 -9.51
N MET A 43 -8.02 -10.65 -9.18
CA MET A 43 -7.72 -11.04 -7.80
C MET A 43 -7.57 -9.81 -6.90
N MET A 44 -6.76 -8.84 -7.31
CA MET A 44 -6.56 -7.60 -6.54
C MET A 44 -7.85 -6.81 -6.37
N THR A 45 -8.72 -6.77 -7.39
CA THR A 45 -10.04 -6.13 -7.29
C THR A 45 -10.89 -6.80 -6.21
N THR A 46 -10.93 -8.14 -6.18
CA THR A 46 -11.62 -8.91 -5.13
C THR A 46 -11.05 -8.60 -3.74
N LEU A 47 -9.72 -8.51 -3.61
CA LEU A 47 -9.07 -8.16 -2.35
C LEU A 47 -9.44 -6.76 -1.85
N VAL A 48 -9.54 -5.79 -2.76
CA VAL A 48 -9.97 -4.43 -2.41
C VAL A 48 -11.44 -4.41 -1.99
N GLU A 49 -12.29 -5.24 -2.56
CA GLU A 49 -13.72 -5.36 -2.19
C GLU A 49 -13.94 -6.02 -0.82
N ARG A 50 -13.01 -6.86 -0.36
CA ARG A 50 -13.07 -7.53 0.94
C ARG A 50 -12.80 -6.53 2.07
N GLU A 51 -13.45 -6.74 3.22
CA GLU A 51 -13.22 -5.92 4.42
C GLU A 51 -12.10 -6.45 5.31
N ASP A 52 -11.74 -7.72 5.14
CA ASP A 52 -10.75 -8.47 5.91
C ASP A 52 -9.39 -8.62 5.19
N SER A 53 -9.17 -7.85 4.15
CA SER A 53 -7.93 -7.83 3.36
C SER A 53 -7.03 -6.66 3.74
N GLN A 54 -5.70 -6.86 3.69
CA GLN A 54 -4.74 -5.76 3.79
C GLN A 54 -5.00 -4.67 2.75
N TYR A 55 -5.46 -5.06 1.55
CA TYR A 55 -5.79 -4.16 0.43
C TYR A 55 -7.21 -3.60 0.45
N SER A 56 -7.99 -3.88 1.49
CA SER A 56 -9.39 -3.45 1.62
C SER A 56 -9.58 -1.97 1.28
N TYR A 57 -10.71 -1.64 0.61
CA TYR A 57 -11.15 -0.26 0.45
C TYR A 57 -11.24 0.49 1.79
N LYS A 58 -11.54 -0.21 2.89
CA LYS A 58 -11.55 0.37 4.25
C LYS A 58 -10.18 0.82 4.74
N ASN A 59 -9.11 0.23 4.21
CA ASN A 59 -7.72 0.56 4.52
C ASN A 59 -7.14 1.62 3.56
N THR A 60 -7.94 2.10 2.61
CA THR A 60 -7.48 2.94 1.51
C THR A 60 -7.99 4.37 1.66
N LEU A 61 -7.06 5.34 1.71
CA LEU A 61 -7.34 6.75 1.45
C LEU A 61 -7.24 7.01 -0.04
N VAL A 62 -8.15 7.80 -0.57
CA VAL A 62 -8.17 8.24 -1.97
C VAL A 62 -8.07 9.75 -2.08
N ALA A 63 -7.39 10.22 -3.13
CA ALA A 63 -7.37 11.61 -3.54
C ALA A 63 -8.27 11.76 -4.76
N LEU A 64 -9.38 12.50 -4.61
CA LEU A 64 -10.35 12.76 -5.68
C LEU A 64 -10.19 14.18 -6.22
N THR A 65 -10.27 14.32 -7.55
CA THR A 65 -10.38 15.64 -8.19
C THR A 65 -11.77 16.24 -7.96
N GLU A 66 -11.99 17.48 -8.40
CA GLU A 66 -13.32 18.10 -8.39
C GLU A 66 -14.31 17.33 -9.26
N ASP A 67 -13.84 16.76 -10.37
CA ASP A 67 -14.61 15.88 -11.26
C ASP A 67 -14.74 14.43 -10.76
N GLN A 68 -14.41 14.16 -9.50
CA GLN A 68 -14.47 12.84 -8.87
C GLN A 68 -13.56 11.78 -9.51
N VAL A 69 -12.51 12.18 -10.24
CA VAL A 69 -11.49 11.25 -10.74
C VAL A 69 -10.58 10.85 -9.59
N LEU A 70 -10.34 9.54 -9.44
CA LEU A 70 -9.43 8.97 -8.47
C LEU A 70 -7.98 9.21 -8.92
N ALA A 71 -7.34 10.26 -8.39
CA ALA A 71 -6.01 10.71 -8.79
C ALA A 71 -4.86 10.02 -8.05
N GLY A 72 -5.12 9.48 -6.86
CA GLY A 72 -4.11 8.76 -6.08
C GLY A 72 -4.71 8.00 -4.90
N ILE A 73 -3.93 7.07 -4.38
CA ILE A 73 -4.30 6.21 -3.24
C ILE A 73 -3.17 6.12 -2.23
N LEU A 74 -3.54 5.79 -1.00
CA LEU A 74 -2.65 5.30 0.05
C LEU A 74 -3.35 4.17 0.80
N VAL A 75 -2.83 2.96 0.73
CA VAL A 75 -3.27 1.80 1.50
C VAL A 75 -2.46 1.73 2.79
N SER A 76 -3.13 1.63 3.93
CA SER A 76 -2.47 1.55 5.23
C SER A 76 -3.31 0.82 6.28
N TYR A 77 -2.66 0.09 7.17
CA TYR A 77 -3.28 -0.66 8.26
C TYR A 77 -2.35 -0.71 9.48
N ASP A 78 -2.86 -1.11 10.65
CA ASP A 78 -2.02 -1.35 11.81
C ASP A 78 -1.03 -2.48 11.50
N GLY A 79 0.26 -2.24 11.64
CA GLY A 79 1.29 -3.21 11.34
C GLY A 79 1.16 -4.52 12.13
N ALA A 80 0.51 -4.48 13.30
CA ALA A 80 0.20 -5.67 14.10
C ALA A 80 -0.82 -6.60 13.43
N ASP A 81 -1.63 -6.07 12.50
CA ASP A 81 -2.73 -6.81 11.85
C ASP A 81 -2.33 -7.50 10.53
N LEU A 82 -1.04 -7.45 10.15
CA LEU A 82 -0.57 -8.02 8.89
C LEU A 82 -1.04 -9.48 8.68
N LEU A 83 -0.77 -10.36 9.62
CA LEU A 83 -1.03 -11.80 9.43
C LEU A 83 -2.52 -12.13 9.30
N PRO A 84 -3.43 -11.60 10.13
CA PRO A 84 -4.87 -11.80 9.91
C PRO A 84 -5.35 -11.21 8.57
N LEU A 85 -4.88 -10.03 8.16
CA LEU A 85 -5.28 -9.39 6.91
C LEU A 85 -4.72 -10.10 5.67
N ARG A 86 -3.50 -10.64 5.76
CA ARG A 86 -2.85 -11.37 4.66
C ARG A 86 -3.54 -12.70 4.32
N ARG A 87 -4.31 -13.27 5.24
CA ARG A 87 -5.08 -14.50 4.96
C ARG A 87 -5.95 -14.35 3.71
N ALA A 88 -6.60 -13.20 3.54
CA ALA A 88 -7.39 -12.92 2.36
C ALA A 88 -6.56 -13.01 1.07
N PHE A 89 -5.33 -12.46 1.07
CA PHE A 89 -4.43 -12.54 -0.08
C PHE A 89 -4.06 -13.99 -0.40
N ILE A 90 -3.69 -14.77 0.62
CA ILE A 90 -3.31 -16.19 0.45
C ILE A 90 -4.49 -17.00 -0.11
N GLU A 91 -5.70 -16.77 0.40
CA GLU A 91 -6.92 -17.43 -0.07
C GLU A 91 -7.22 -17.09 -1.54
N GLU A 92 -7.25 -15.81 -1.90
CA GLU A 92 -7.56 -15.38 -3.26
C GLU A 92 -6.47 -15.79 -4.26
N ALA A 93 -5.20 -15.79 -3.85
CA ALA A 93 -4.12 -16.27 -4.70
C ALA A 93 -4.25 -17.78 -5.03
N LYS A 94 -4.70 -18.59 -4.09
CA LYS A 94 -5.01 -20.01 -4.34
C LYS A 94 -6.15 -20.19 -5.32
N ILE A 95 -7.19 -19.34 -5.20
CA ILE A 95 -8.39 -19.40 -6.05
C ILE A 95 -8.09 -18.90 -7.47
N PHE A 96 -7.51 -17.71 -7.60
CA PHE A 96 -7.34 -17.05 -8.89
C PHE A 96 -6.08 -17.50 -9.66
N LEU A 97 -5.00 -17.84 -8.92
CA LEU A 97 -3.67 -18.04 -9.50
C LEU A 97 -3.12 -19.44 -9.24
N GLN A 98 -3.81 -20.28 -8.50
CA GLN A 98 -3.36 -21.60 -8.04
C GLN A 98 -1.96 -21.54 -7.39
N ARG A 99 -1.67 -20.44 -6.69
CA ARG A 99 -0.38 -20.21 -6.01
C ARG A 99 -0.56 -20.10 -4.51
N ASP A 100 0.41 -20.63 -3.78
CA ASP A 100 0.49 -20.52 -2.32
C ASP A 100 1.56 -19.50 -1.94
N PHE A 101 1.16 -18.50 -1.16
CA PHE A 101 2.02 -17.45 -0.63
C PHE A 101 2.06 -17.46 0.91
N SER A 102 1.84 -18.64 1.52
CA SER A 102 1.82 -18.79 2.99
C SER A 102 3.17 -18.47 3.66
N ASP A 103 4.27 -18.60 2.91
CA ASP A 103 5.64 -18.41 3.40
C ASP A 103 6.23 -17.04 3.01
N MET A 104 5.38 -16.05 2.71
CA MET A 104 5.88 -14.69 2.39
C MET A 104 6.50 -14.03 3.62
N ASP A 105 7.57 -13.26 3.37
CA ASP A 105 8.21 -12.43 4.40
C ASP A 105 7.20 -11.47 5.04
N GLU A 106 7.39 -11.18 6.33
CA GLU A 106 6.63 -10.15 7.03
C GLU A 106 7.28 -8.79 6.75
N GLU A 107 6.48 -7.84 6.22
CA GLU A 107 6.95 -6.49 5.86
C GLU A 107 6.65 -5.42 6.90
N THR A 108 5.94 -5.74 7.98
CA THR A 108 5.49 -4.77 8.98
C THR A 108 5.63 -5.32 10.40
N GLN A 109 5.48 -4.45 11.38
CA GLN A 109 5.57 -4.75 12.80
C GLN A 109 4.52 -3.98 13.60
N ALA A 110 4.27 -4.45 14.83
CA ALA A 110 3.43 -3.72 15.79
C ALA A 110 4.05 -2.35 16.15
N GLY A 111 3.18 -1.37 16.44
CA GLY A 111 3.59 -0.02 16.84
C GLY A 111 3.75 0.96 15.68
N GLU A 112 3.31 0.59 14.48
CA GLU A 112 3.27 1.51 13.35
C GLU A 112 1.98 1.37 12.54
N LEU A 113 1.48 2.50 12.01
CA LEU A 113 0.57 2.47 10.88
C LEU A 113 1.41 2.16 9.64
N TYR A 114 1.31 0.95 9.12
CA TYR A 114 2.09 0.53 7.97
C TYR A 114 1.48 1.06 6.66
N LEU A 115 2.30 1.68 5.83
CA LEU A 115 1.94 2.16 4.49
C LEU A 115 2.34 1.09 3.47
N ASP A 116 1.36 0.36 2.98
CA ASP A 116 1.56 -0.74 2.03
C ASP A 116 1.76 -0.24 0.59
N SER A 117 0.86 0.62 0.12
CA SER A 117 0.88 1.09 -1.26
C SER A 117 0.56 2.58 -1.37
N LEU A 118 1.41 3.33 -2.05
CA LEU A 118 1.20 4.73 -2.40
C LEU A 118 1.33 4.91 -3.91
N ALA A 119 0.27 5.35 -4.56
CA ALA A 119 0.29 5.61 -5.99
C ALA A 119 -0.45 6.90 -6.36
N VAL A 120 0.06 7.58 -7.38
CA VAL A 120 -0.57 8.75 -8.00
C VAL A 120 -0.56 8.55 -9.51
N LEU A 121 -1.73 8.73 -10.13
CA LEU A 121 -1.87 8.67 -11.60
C LEU A 121 -0.87 9.60 -12.27
N PRO A 122 -0.21 9.19 -13.37
CA PRO A 122 0.82 9.98 -14.04
C PRO A 122 0.38 11.42 -14.36
N ALA A 123 -0.87 11.60 -14.82
CA ALA A 123 -1.43 12.90 -15.17
C ALA A 123 -1.55 13.88 -13.97
N TYR A 124 -1.50 13.37 -12.74
CA TYR A 124 -1.66 14.17 -11.52
C TYR A 124 -0.39 14.23 -10.66
N ARG A 125 0.73 13.67 -11.14
CA ARG A 125 2.03 13.75 -10.46
C ARG A 125 2.56 15.19 -10.43
N GLY A 126 3.48 15.45 -9.49
CA GLY A 126 4.07 16.78 -9.33
C GLY A 126 3.15 17.83 -8.66
N GLN A 127 1.93 17.46 -8.27
CA GLN A 127 0.93 18.35 -7.65
C GLN A 127 0.86 18.20 -6.12
N GLY A 128 1.81 17.50 -5.50
CA GLY A 128 1.87 17.33 -4.04
C GLY A 128 0.87 16.32 -3.47
N ILE A 129 0.17 15.52 -4.29
CA ILE A 129 -0.86 14.57 -3.84
C ILE A 129 -0.27 13.52 -2.92
N ALA A 130 0.86 12.89 -3.29
CA ALA A 130 1.54 11.91 -2.46
C ALA A 130 1.90 12.49 -1.08
N THR A 131 2.46 13.69 -1.04
CA THR A 131 2.78 14.39 0.21
C THR A 131 1.54 14.64 1.08
N ARG A 132 0.40 14.98 0.48
CA ARG A 132 -0.86 15.18 1.22
C ARG A 132 -1.39 13.87 1.79
N LEU A 133 -1.35 12.77 1.02
CA LEU A 133 -1.74 11.44 1.47
C LEU A 133 -0.86 10.97 2.64
N LEU A 134 0.46 11.17 2.55
CA LEU A 134 1.41 10.85 3.62
C LEU A 134 1.14 11.66 4.89
N LYS A 135 0.86 12.95 4.78
CA LYS A 135 0.51 13.78 5.94
C LYS A 135 -0.81 13.36 6.58
N GLU A 136 -1.77 12.90 5.77
CA GLU A 136 -3.04 12.39 6.30
C GLU A 136 -2.87 11.06 7.05
N SER A 137 -1.95 10.18 6.57
CA SER A 137 -1.63 8.96 7.31
C SER A 137 -1.01 9.22 8.68
N VAL A 138 -0.22 10.29 8.83
CA VAL A 138 0.31 10.69 10.15
C VAL A 138 -0.81 11.08 11.11
N LYS A 139 -1.81 11.84 10.65
CA LYS A 139 -2.99 12.17 11.47
C LYS A 139 -3.80 10.91 11.83
N ARG A 140 -3.92 9.98 10.88
CA ARG A 140 -4.58 8.69 11.14
C ARG A 140 -3.86 7.89 12.22
N ALA A 141 -2.54 7.76 12.13
CA ALA A 141 -1.74 7.09 13.15
C ALA A 141 -1.92 7.72 14.52
N GLN A 142 -1.91 9.06 14.61
CA GLN A 142 -2.17 9.80 15.83
C GLN A 142 -3.56 9.51 16.40
N ALA A 143 -4.60 9.51 15.55
CA ALA A 143 -5.97 9.20 15.94
C ALA A 143 -6.14 7.75 16.43
N CYS A 144 -5.34 6.81 15.90
CA CYS A 144 -5.31 5.41 16.33
C CYS A 144 -4.39 5.16 17.55
N GLY A 145 -3.68 6.17 18.04
CA GLY A 145 -2.74 6.03 19.17
C GLY A 145 -1.46 5.29 18.81
N LEU A 146 -1.13 5.18 17.51
CA LEU A 146 0.09 4.53 17.06
C LEU A 146 1.28 5.49 17.11
N PRO A 147 2.43 5.06 17.65
CA PRO A 147 3.58 5.94 17.86
C PRO A 147 4.36 6.27 16.58
N ALA A 148 4.11 5.56 15.47
CA ALA A 148 4.80 5.79 14.22
C ALA A 148 3.92 5.50 12.99
N VAL A 149 4.32 6.05 11.85
CA VAL A 149 3.92 5.59 10.51
C VAL A 149 5.15 4.94 9.89
N GLY A 150 5.03 3.70 9.42
CA GLY A 150 6.13 2.92 8.86
C GLY A 150 5.90 2.51 7.41
N LEU A 151 6.99 2.24 6.69
CA LEU A 151 6.96 1.69 5.33
C LEU A 151 8.26 0.98 4.99
N LEU A 152 8.22 0.09 4.02
CA LEU A 152 9.41 -0.40 3.33
C LEU A 152 9.56 0.30 1.98
N VAL A 153 10.78 0.75 1.68
CA VAL A 153 11.13 1.30 0.37
C VAL A 153 12.27 0.47 -0.25
N ASP A 154 12.11 0.11 -1.52
CA ASP A 154 13.14 -0.62 -2.28
C ASP A 154 14.41 0.24 -2.40
N CYS A 155 15.57 -0.34 -2.08
CA CYS A 155 16.87 0.33 -2.23
C CYS A 155 17.15 0.77 -3.67
N GLY A 156 16.50 0.15 -4.66
CA GLY A 156 16.54 0.54 -6.07
C GLY A 156 15.67 1.74 -6.44
N ASN A 157 14.88 2.28 -5.48
CA ASN A 157 13.96 3.40 -5.74
C ASN A 157 14.30 4.67 -4.94
N PRO A 158 15.42 5.36 -5.28
CA PRO A 158 15.88 6.56 -4.55
C PRO A 158 14.89 7.74 -4.66
N ASN A 159 14.05 7.79 -5.70
CA ASN A 159 13.06 8.85 -5.84
C ASN A 159 11.93 8.70 -4.81
N ALA A 160 11.49 7.48 -4.54
CA ALA A 160 10.52 7.21 -3.50
C ALA A 160 11.11 7.51 -2.12
N GLU A 161 12.33 7.05 -1.84
CA GLU A 161 13.01 7.35 -0.58
C GLU A 161 13.15 8.86 -0.35
N LYS A 162 13.50 9.63 -1.39
CA LYS A 162 13.57 11.09 -1.31
C LYS A 162 12.22 11.73 -1.01
N LEU A 163 11.12 11.20 -1.58
CA LEU A 163 9.77 11.68 -1.26
C LEU A 163 9.47 11.49 0.24
N TYR A 164 9.72 10.30 0.76
CA TYR A 164 9.45 9.98 2.17
C TYR A 164 10.32 10.81 3.12
N THR A 165 11.61 10.90 2.86
CA THR A 165 12.54 11.70 3.69
C THR A 165 12.19 13.19 3.67
N ASN A 166 11.75 13.73 2.55
CA ASN A 166 11.27 15.13 2.45
C ASN A 166 10.00 15.38 3.28
N VAL A 167 9.16 14.37 3.49
CA VAL A 167 7.99 14.46 4.38
C VAL A 167 8.39 14.38 5.85
N GLY A 168 9.52 13.75 6.17
CA GLY A 168 10.04 13.61 7.54
C GLY A 168 10.23 12.16 8.01
N PHE A 169 10.05 11.18 7.12
CA PHE A 169 10.40 9.80 7.42
C PHE A 169 11.91 9.66 7.59
N ARG A 170 12.32 8.78 8.49
CA ARG A 170 13.72 8.53 8.82
C ARG A 170 14.02 7.04 8.72
N PHE A 171 15.25 6.71 8.32
CA PHE A 171 15.75 5.35 8.30
C PHE A 171 15.74 4.73 9.70
N VAL A 172 15.29 3.51 9.80
CA VAL A 172 15.27 2.72 11.03
C VAL A 172 16.25 1.54 10.91
N ASN A 173 16.04 0.69 9.92
CA ASN A 173 16.86 -0.50 9.67
C ASN A 173 16.73 -0.97 8.22
N ASP A 174 17.69 -1.78 7.80
CA ASP A 174 17.58 -2.55 6.56
C ASP A 174 16.63 -3.74 6.75
N ALA A 175 15.92 -4.11 5.69
CA ALA A 175 15.00 -5.22 5.65
C ALA A 175 15.14 -6.00 4.34
N MET A 176 14.51 -7.16 4.27
CA MET A 176 14.37 -7.94 3.04
C MET A 176 12.89 -8.23 2.82
N TRP A 177 12.43 -8.10 1.58
CA TRP A 177 11.09 -8.53 1.21
C TRP A 177 11.11 -9.10 -0.21
N GLY A 178 10.59 -10.31 -0.37
CA GLY A 178 10.54 -10.99 -1.67
C GLY A 178 11.93 -11.16 -2.32
N GLY A 179 13.00 -11.28 -1.53
CA GLY A 179 14.38 -11.36 -2.03
C GLY A 179 15.00 -10.01 -2.42
N HIS A 180 14.29 -8.89 -2.24
CA HIS A 180 14.80 -7.55 -2.54
C HIS A 180 15.26 -6.84 -1.26
N PRO A 181 16.43 -6.13 -1.31
CA PRO A 181 16.87 -5.30 -0.20
C PRO A 181 15.97 -4.05 -0.09
N MET A 182 15.43 -3.86 1.11
CA MET A 182 14.52 -2.76 1.44
C MET A 182 15.11 -1.91 2.56
N ARG A 183 14.64 -0.68 2.68
CA ARG A 183 14.85 0.17 3.84
C ARG A 183 13.54 0.39 4.57
N HIS A 184 13.55 0.10 5.87
CA HIS A 184 12.44 0.45 6.73
C HIS A 184 12.60 1.91 7.16
N LEU A 185 11.60 2.71 6.82
CA LEU A 185 11.52 4.11 7.19
C LEU A 185 10.33 4.32 8.13
N GLN A 186 10.50 5.17 9.14
CA GLN A 186 9.42 5.58 10.04
C GLN A 186 9.32 7.11 10.16
N TYR A 187 8.09 7.58 10.30
CA TYR A 187 7.75 8.92 10.74
C TYR A 187 7.28 8.83 12.21
N PRO A 188 7.99 9.43 13.20
CA PRO A 188 7.56 9.39 14.58
C PRO A 188 6.34 10.28 14.79
N VAL A 189 5.28 9.71 15.37
CA VAL A 189 4.05 10.43 15.71
C VAL A 189 4.18 10.96 17.15
N THR A 190 4.24 12.28 17.30
CA THR A 190 4.23 12.92 18.63
C THR A 190 2.79 13.08 19.09
N ASN A 191 2.44 12.41 20.19
CA ASN A 191 1.19 12.69 20.90
C ASN A 191 1.39 13.99 21.69
N HIS A 192 0.69 15.03 21.31
CA HIS A 192 0.58 16.27 22.07
C HIS A 192 -0.64 16.23 22.98
#